data_3bf7e844d2ecf9f2196958013d5f5364
#
_entry.id   3bf7e844d2ecf9f2196958013d5f5364
#
_cell.length_a   1.000
_cell.length_b   1.000
_cell.length_c   1.000
_cell.angle_alpha   90.00
_cell.angle_beta   90.00
_cell.angle_gamma   90.00
#
_symmetry.space_group_name_H-M   'P 1'
#
loop_
_entity.id
_entity.type
_entity.pdbx_description
1 polymer ?
#
loop_
_entity_poly.entity_id
_entity_poly.type
_entity_poly.pdbx_seq_one_letter_code
_entity_poly.pdbx_strand_id
1 'polypeptide(L)'
;MSEMPLTAERIYSSAETLNKVVDPFGDSTGLANMHPGYLSPEIVGPSGPVDPGLSVLSVRTTEGRPLAVLANYSQHYFGAAPVSADYYGLFCKHVARLLGQAGDGNGAFVCAVSQGTSGDLMWMDYGSPKKTITLEGYAEAVAKYAVQALE
;
A
#
# COMPACT_ATOMS: atom_id res chain seq x y z
N MET A 1 -2.44 18.90 -3.52
CA MET A 1 -2.46 17.43 -3.29
C MET A 1 -1.42 16.84 -4.24
N SER A 2 -0.25 16.49 -3.74
CA SER A 2 0.74 15.80 -4.55
C SER A 2 0.29 14.35 -4.69
N GLU A 3 0.11 13.92 -5.93
CA GLU A 3 -0.15 12.50 -6.22
C GLU A 3 0.95 11.65 -5.62
N MET A 4 0.58 10.63 -4.86
CA MET A 4 1.53 9.65 -4.35
C MET A 4 2.17 8.92 -5.54
N PRO A 5 3.47 9.09 -5.81
CA PRO A 5 4.11 8.47 -6.97
C PRO A 5 4.28 6.95 -6.83
N LEU A 6 3.72 6.37 -5.79
CA LEU A 6 3.79 4.94 -5.45
C LEU A 6 2.41 4.27 -5.44
N THR A 7 1.39 4.92 -5.99
CA THR A 7 0.11 4.25 -6.20
C THR A 7 0.33 3.09 -7.15
N ALA A 8 0.37 1.98 -6.55
CA ALA A 8 0.47 0.74 -7.22
C ALA A 8 -0.86 0.35 -7.83
N GLU A 9 -0.81 -0.43 -8.82
CA GLU A 9 -1.96 -0.77 -9.61
C GLU A 9 -2.18 -2.26 -9.58
N ARG A 10 -3.25 -2.71 -9.29
CA ARG A 10 -4.47 -3.17 -9.96
C ARG A 10 -4.28 -4.52 -10.62
N ILE A 11 -5.27 -5.34 -10.46
CA ILE A 11 -5.53 -6.45 -11.36
C ILE A 11 -5.74 -5.89 -12.77
N TYR A 12 -5.02 -6.42 -13.72
CA TYR A 12 -5.10 -6.00 -15.12
C TYR A 12 -6.06 -6.86 -15.91
N SER A 13 -6.83 -6.26 -16.80
CA SER A 13 -7.58 -6.99 -17.79
C SER A 13 -6.64 -7.49 -18.88
N SER A 14 -6.77 -8.75 -19.26
CA SER A 14 -6.02 -9.36 -20.38
C SER A 14 -6.87 -9.38 -21.65
N ALA A 15 -6.20 -9.44 -22.81
CA ALA A 15 -6.87 -9.59 -24.08
C ALA A 15 -7.62 -10.94 -24.15
N GLU A 16 -8.79 -10.94 -24.77
CA GLU A 16 -9.73 -12.06 -24.85
C GLU A 16 -9.13 -13.37 -25.40
N THR A 17 -8.00 -13.26 -26.08
CA THR A 17 -7.37 -14.39 -26.80
C THR A 17 -6.26 -15.09 -26.02
N LEU A 18 -5.76 -14.54 -24.90
CA LEU A 18 -4.43 -14.95 -24.43
C LEU A 18 -4.36 -15.58 -23.03
N ASN A 19 -5.27 -15.31 -22.10
CA ASN A 19 -5.25 -15.97 -20.81
C ASN A 19 -6.64 -16.04 -20.19
N LYS A 20 -7.35 -17.07 -20.55
CA LYS A 20 -8.59 -17.41 -19.82
C LYS A 20 -8.18 -17.94 -18.46
N VAL A 21 -8.38 -17.15 -17.44
CA VAL A 21 -8.25 -17.61 -16.06
C VAL A 21 -9.45 -18.47 -15.75
N VAL A 22 -9.20 -19.71 -15.35
CA VAL A 22 -10.26 -20.58 -14.85
C VAL A 22 -10.66 -20.05 -13.47
N ASP A 23 -11.91 -19.66 -13.32
CA ASP A 23 -12.43 -19.20 -12.05
C ASP A 23 -12.59 -20.36 -11.05
N PRO A 24 -12.91 -20.10 -9.77
CA PRO A 24 -13.10 -21.15 -8.77
C PRO A 24 -14.25 -22.13 -9.08
N PHE A 25 -15.11 -21.80 -10.03
CA PHE A 25 -16.24 -22.64 -10.46
C PHE A 25 -15.94 -23.46 -11.72
N GLY A 26 -14.76 -23.26 -12.31
CA GLY A 26 -14.31 -23.99 -13.49
C GLY A 26 -14.59 -23.31 -14.83
N ASP A 27 -15.11 -22.10 -14.81
CA ASP A 27 -15.39 -21.32 -16.02
C ASP A 27 -14.17 -20.55 -16.50
N SER A 28 -13.89 -20.59 -17.79
CA SER A 28 -12.74 -19.91 -18.41
C SER A 28 -13.14 -18.55 -19.02
N THR A 29 -13.86 -17.73 -18.26
CA THR A 29 -14.35 -16.42 -18.72
C THR A 29 -13.61 -15.24 -18.08
N GLY A 30 -12.80 -15.48 -17.07
CA GLY A 30 -12.08 -14.44 -16.35
C GLY A 30 -10.98 -13.80 -17.19
N LEU A 31 -11.07 -12.49 -17.39
CA LEU A 31 -10.07 -11.68 -18.10
C LEU A 31 -9.12 -10.94 -17.14
N ALA A 32 -9.21 -11.19 -15.83
CA ALA A 32 -8.39 -10.53 -14.84
C ALA A 32 -7.12 -11.32 -14.56
N ASN A 33 -5.97 -10.64 -14.57
CA ASN A 33 -4.67 -11.22 -14.25
C ASN A 33 -3.97 -10.37 -13.17
N MET A 34 -3.68 -10.97 -12.02
CA MET A 34 -3.03 -10.28 -10.91
C MET A 34 -1.55 -9.98 -11.15
N HIS A 35 -0.85 -10.84 -11.91
CA HIS A 35 0.59 -10.72 -12.12
C HIS A 35 0.95 -10.98 -13.59
N PRO A 36 0.54 -10.10 -14.51
CA PRO A 36 0.70 -10.34 -15.94
C PRO A 36 2.14 -10.18 -16.45
N GLY A 37 3.03 -9.67 -15.62
CA GLY A 37 4.37 -9.26 -16.01
C GLY A 37 4.43 -7.80 -16.48
N TYR A 38 5.60 -7.17 -16.29
CA TYR A 38 5.79 -5.76 -16.67
C TYR A 38 5.76 -5.57 -18.18
N LEU A 39 4.98 -4.60 -18.62
CA LEU A 39 4.81 -4.25 -20.04
C LEU A 39 4.38 -5.44 -20.92
N SER A 40 3.68 -6.40 -20.35
CA SER A 40 3.14 -7.51 -21.11
C SER A 40 2.21 -7.00 -22.22
N PRO A 41 2.36 -7.46 -23.47
CA PRO A 41 1.49 -7.06 -24.56
C PRO A 41 0.04 -7.55 -24.38
N GLU A 42 -0.18 -8.44 -23.43
CA GLU A 42 -1.51 -8.98 -23.10
C GLU A 42 -2.31 -8.06 -22.20
N ILE A 43 -1.67 -7.05 -21.59
CA ILE A 43 -2.35 -6.08 -20.71
C ILE A 43 -3.14 -5.09 -21.57
N VAL A 44 -4.45 -5.03 -21.36
CA VAL A 44 -5.32 -4.04 -22.00
C VAL A 44 -5.52 -2.80 -21.11
N GLY A 45 -5.40 -2.96 -19.81
CA GLY A 45 -5.54 -1.87 -18.84
C GLY A 45 -5.96 -2.35 -17.47
N PRO A 46 -6.15 -1.42 -16.54
CA PRO A 46 -6.65 -1.71 -15.20
C PRO A 46 -8.03 -2.34 -15.24
N SER A 47 -8.30 -3.31 -14.36
CA SER A 47 -9.58 -4.00 -14.30
C SER A 47 -10.71 -3.18 -13.66
N GLY A 48 -10.39 -2.11 -12.96
CA GLY A 48 -11.36 -1.26 -12.29
C GLY A 48 -10.74 -0.14 -11.45
N PRO A 49 -11.57 0.65 -10.78
CA PRO A 49 -11.09 1.69 -9.85
C PRO A 49 -10.50 1.06 -8.59
N VAL A 50 -9.58 1.77 -7.96
CA VAL A 50 -9.00 1.42 -6.66
C VAL A 50 -9.15 2.59 -5.70
N ASP A 51 -8.97 2.34 -4.40
CA ASP A 51 -8.92 3.39 -3.39
C ASP A 51 -7.46 3.72 -3.03
N PRO A 52 -6.88 4.80 -3.59
CA PRO A 52 -5.53 5.23 -3.27
C PRO A 52 -5.45 6.07 -2.01
N GLY A 53 -6.57 6.30 -1.32
CA GLY A 53 -6.66 7.19 -0.18
C GLY A 53 -5.88 6.69 1.03
N LEU A 54 -5.03 7.54 1.62
CA LEU A 54 -4.41 7.32 2.92
C LEU A 54 -5.12 8.21 3.94
N SER A 55 -5.95 7.61 4.79
CA SER A 55 -6.64 8.31 5.87
C SER A 55 -5.81 8.25 7.15
N VAL A 56 -5.68 9.35 7.86
CA VAL A 56 -4.88 9.42 9.08
C VAL A 56 -5.64 10.11 10.19
N LEU A 57 -5.68 9.47 11.36
CA LEU A 57 -6.20 10.02 12.61
C LEU A 57 -5.03 10.21 13.60
N SER A 58 -4.86 11.42 14.12
CA SER A 58 -3.88 11.72 15.15
C SER A 58 -4.56 12.02 16.48
N VAL A 59 -4.05 11.42 17.54
CA VAL A 59 -4.44 11.72 18.93
C VAL A 59 -3.27 12.45 19.60
N ARG A 60 -3.54 13.60 20.19
CA ARG A 60 -2.54 14.45 20.86
C ARG A 60 -3.00 14.87 22.24
N THR A 61 -2.06 15.22 23.10
CA THR A 61 -2.37 15.92 24.35
C THR A 61 -2.90 17.32 24.07
N THR A 62 -3.43 17.98 25.08
CA THR A 62 -3.83 19.40 25.01
C THR A 62 -2.68 20.34 24.69
N GLU A 63 -1.45 19.95 25.02
CA GLU A 63 -0.22 20.68 24.70
C GLU A 63 0.36 20.33 23.31
N GLY A 64 -0.36 19.49 22.54
CA GLY A 64 0.02 19.14 21.17
C GLY A 64 0.98 17.96 21.02
N ARG A 65 1.40 17.30 22.11
CA ARG A 65 2.29 16.14 22.04
C ARG A 65 1.57 14.95 21.40
N PRO A 66 2.14 14.30 20.38
CA PRO A 66 1.54 13.11 19.78
C PRO A 66 1.44 11.96 20.78
N LEU A 67 0.27 11.32 20.86
CA LEU A 67 0.00 10.12 21.65
C LEU A 67 -0.21 8.90 20.78
N ALA A 68 -0.97 9.07 19.68
CA ALA A 68 -1.20 7.98 18.76
C ALA A 68 -1.45 8.47 17.33
N VAL A 69 -1.16 7.60 16.37
CA VAL A 69 -1.56 7.72 14.98
C VAL A 69 -2.20 6.42 14.53
N LEU A 70 -3.40 6.51 13.98
CA LEU A 70 -4.04 5.42 13.25
C LEU A 70 -4.12 5.82 11.79
N ALA A 71 -3.57 5.00 10.91
CA ALA A 71 -3.72 5.14 9.47
C ALA A 71 -4.63 4.05 8.91
N ASN A 72 -5.34 4.35 7.83
CA ASN A 72 -6.03 3.37 7.01
C ASN A 72 -5.56 3.52 5.57
N TYR A 73 -5.17 2.40 4.95
CA TYR A 73 -4.68 2.40 3.58
C TYR A 73 -5.04 1.09 2.89
N SER A 74 -5.52 1.18 1.65
CA SER A 74 -6.01 0.02 0.90
C SER A 74 -4.90 -0.77 0.18
N GLN A 75 -3.64 -0.43 0.40
CA GLN A 75 -2.51 -1.15 -0.19
C GLN A 75 -2.37 -2.56 0.39
N HIS A 76 -2.23 -3.56 -0.49
CA HIS A 76 -1.88 -4.93 -0.13
C HIS A 76 -0.51 -4.99 0.55
N TYR A 77 -0.19 -6.10 1.25
CA TYR A 77 1.15 -6.29 1.82
C TYR A 77 2.22 -6.23 0.71
N PHE A 78 3.42 -5.81 1.08
CA PHE A 78 4.50 -5.59 0.12
C PHE A 78 5.13 -6.89 -0.39
N GLY A 79 5.13 -7.93 0.43
CA GLY A 79 5.72 -9.23 0.12
C GLY A 79 6.97 -9.55 0.94
N ALA A 80 6.99 -9.17 2.20
CA ALA A 80 8.04 -9.55 3.14
C ALA A 80 8.01 -11.06 3.45
N ALA A 81 9.01 -11.52 4.21
CA ALA A 81 9.09 -12.90 4.66
C ALA A 81 7.85 -13.34 5.45
N PRO A 82 7.51 -14.64 5.45
CA PRO A 82 6.45 -15.17 6.30
C PRO A 82 6.67 -14.78 7.78
N VAL A 83 5.60 -14.51 8.50
CA VAL A 83 5.63 -14.01 9.88
C VAL A 83 6.40 -12.69 9.98
N SER A 84 5.87 -11.68 9.35
CA SER A 84 6.42 -10.33 9.34
C SER A 84 5.28 -9.32 9.48
N ALA A 85 5.58 -8.16 10.06
CA ALA A 85 4.68 -7.01 10.04
C ALA A 85 4.71 -6.26 8.70
N ASP A 86 5.47 -6.76 7.71
CA ASP A 86 5.61 -6.19 6.37
C ASP A 86 5.91 -4.68 6.41
N TYR A 87 5.43 -3.90 5.43
CA TYR A 87 5.61 -2.46 5.44
C TYR A 87 4.82 -1.76 6.56
N TYR A 88 3.78 -2.37 7.10
CA TYR A 88 2.96 -1.78 8.17
C TYR A 88 3.79 -1.51 9.43
N GLY A 89 4.62 -2.48 9.83
CA GLY A 89 5.51 -2.31 11.00
C GLY A 89 6.59 -1.27 10.78
N LEU A 90 7.17 -1.22 9.59
CA LEU A 90 8.15 -0.20 9.20
C LEU A 90 7.52 1.19 9.10
N PHE A 91 6.33 1.29 8.52
CA PHE A 91 5.54 2.53 8.51
C PHE A 91 5.39 3.10 9.92
N CYS A 92 4.94 2.28 10.88
CA CYS A 92 4.76 2.73 12.26
C CYS A 92 6.07 3.23 12.88
N LYS A 93 7.20 2.58 12.61
CA LYS A 93 8.54 3.02 13.06
C LYS A 93 8.91 4.36 12.44
N HIS A 94 8.67 4.55 11.14
CA HIS A 94 8.97 5.79 10.45
C HIS A 94 8.08 6.94 10.93
N VAL A 95 6.78 6.71 11.13
CA VAL A 95 5.88 7.73 11.69
C VAL A 95 6.34 8.16 13.08
N ALA A 96 6.68 7.21 13.96
CA ALA A 96 7.22 7.53 15.28
C ALA A 96 8.49 8.37 15.18
N ARG A 97 9.42 8.01 14.29
CA ARG A 97 10.65 8.76 14.06
C ARG A 97 10.39 10.18 13.54
N LEU A 98 9.52 10.32 12.55
CA LEU A 98 9.20 11.61 11.92
C LEU A 98 8.50 12.56 12.90
N LEU A 99 7.70 12.04 13.82
CA LEU A 99 7.03 12.80 14.87
C LEU A 99 7.89 13.02 16.12
N GLY A 100 9.18 12.62 16.11
CA GLY A 100 10.08 12.74 17.26
C GLY A 100 9.69 11.85 18.44
N GLN A 101 8.95 10.77 18.21
CA GLN A 101 8.47 9.81 19.20
C GLN A 101 9.25 8.49 19.17
N ALA A 102 10.30 8.39 18.37
CA ALA A 102 11.20 7.24 18.35
C ALA A 102 12.13 7.30 19.56
N GLY A 103 11.72 6.76 20.66
CA GLY A 103 12.48 6.70 21.90
C GLY A 103 12.35 5.34 22.59
N ASP A 104 13.02 5.17 23.66
CA ASP A 104 13.25 3.99 24.48
C ASP A 104 12.01 3.42 25.21
N GLY A 105 10.82 3.63 24.71
CA GLY A 105 9.60 3.01 25.20
C GLY A 105 8.98 3.66 26.44
N ASN A 106 9.53 4.76 26.92
CA ASN A 106 9.04 5.44 28.12
C ASN A 106 7.96 6.51 27.84
N GLY A 107 7.58 6.68 26.61
CA GLY A 107 6.43 7.49 26.19
C GLY A 107 5.54 6.64 25.30
N ALA A 108 4.32 6.41 25.75
CA ALA A 108 3.37 5.51 25.11
C ALA A 108 2.84 6.05 23.77
N PHE A 109 3.72 6.38 22.82
CA PHE A 109 3.28 6.66 21.45
C PHE A 109 2.88 5.34 20.77
N VAL A 110 1.69 5.30 20.23
CA VAL A 110 1.16 4.14 19.51
C VAL A 110 0.93 4.51 18.04
N CYS A 111 1.45 3.71 17.14
CA CYS A 111 1.10 3.80 15.72
C CYS A 111 0.52 2.47 15.24
N ALA A 112 -0.57 2.54 14.51
CA ALA A 112 -1.22 1.39 13.92
C ALA A 112 -1.68 1.70 12.49
N VAL A 113 -1.74 0.66 11.67
CA VAL A 113 -2.32 0.71 10.34
C VAL A 113 -3.44 -0.31 10.24
N SER A 114 -4.61 0.13 9.82
CA SER A 114 -5.66 -0.77 9.35
C SER A 114 -5.59 -0.89 7.83
N GLN A 115 -5.76 -2.09 7.35
CA GLN A 115 -5.82 -2.35 5.92
C GLN A 115 -7.24 -2.10 5.41
N GLY A 116 -7.36 -1.31 4.35
CA GLY A 116 -8.63 -1.09 3.66
C GLY A 116 -8.95 -2.20 2.65
N THR A 117 -9.66 -1.84 1.59
CA THR A 117 -10.04 -2.76 0.49
C THR A 117 -8.84 -3.06 -0.40
N SER A 118 -8.00 -4.00 0.00
CA SER A 118 -6.65 -4.18 -0.54
C SER A 118 -6.50 -5.31 -1.57
N GLY A 119 -7.60 -5.97 -1.94
CA GLY A 119 -7.53 -7.14 -2.81
C GLY A 119 -7.05 -6.86 -4.23
N ASP A 120 -7.16 -5.63 -4.67
CA ASP A 120 -6.88 -5.18 -6.04
C ASP A 120 -5.84 -4.05 -6.11
N LEU A 121 -5.30 -3.58 -5.00
CA LEU A 121 -4.30 -2.53 -4.94
C LEU A 121 -2.94 -3.09 -4.52
N MET A 122 -2.00 -3.12 -5.46
CA MET A 122 -0.64 -3.61 -5.24
C MET A 122 0.40 -2.53 -5.54
N TRP A 123 1.62 -2.71 -5.05
CA TRP A 123 2.72 -1.78 -5.30
C TRP A 123 3.37 -1.94 -6.68
N MET A 124 3.07 -3.02 -7.41
CA MET A 124 3.60 -3.29 -8.75
C MET A 124 2.74 -2.58 -9.81
N ASP A 125 3.37 -1.70 -10.57
CA ASP A 125 2.79 -1.05 -11.74
C ASP A 125 3.22 -1.82 -13.00
N TYR A 126 2.40 -2.77 -13.44
CA TYR A 126 2.71 -3.57 -14.62
C TYR A 126 2.56 -2.83 -15.95
N GLY A 127 1.90 -1.67 -15.97
CA GLY A 127 1.81 -0.80 -17.14
C GLY A 127 3.06 0.01 -17.42
N SER A 128 4.05 -0.03 -16.51
CA SER A 128 5.31 0.70 -16.61
C SER A 128 6.51 -0.23 -16.49
N PRO A 129 7.72 0.21 -16.84
CA PRO A 129 8.94 -0.54 -16.57
C PRO A 129 9.10 -0.82 -15.08
N LYS A 130 9.62 -2.00 -14.75
CA LYS A 130 9.83 -2.41 -13.36
C LYS A 130 10.68 -1.38 -12.60
N LYS A 131 10.12 -0.84 -11.53
CA LYS A 131 10.84 0.05 -10.60
C LYS A 131 11.52 -0.78 -9.52
N THR A 132 12.71 -0.35 -9.09
CA THR A 132 13.36 -0.93 -7.92
C THR A 132 12.85 -0.21 -6.68
N ILE A 133 11.93 -0.83 -5.97
CA ILE A 133 11.35 -0.32 -4.73
C ILE A 133 11.66 -1.32 -3.62
N THR A 134 12.24 -0.83 -2.53
CA THR A 134 12.51 -1.66 -1.35
C THR A 134 11.36 -1.54 -0.35
N LEU A 135 11.15 -2.58 0.45
CA LEU A 135 10.16 -2.58 1.55
C LEU A 135 10.35 -1.36 2.48
N GLU A 136 11.60 -1.08 2.86
CA GLU A 136 11.97 0.05 3.73
C GLU A 136 11.65 1.40 3.06
N GLY A 137 12.08 1.59 1.81
CA GLY A 137 11.84 2.83 1.06
C GLY A 137 10.37 3.09 0.81
N TYR A 138 9.59 2.02 0.55
CA TYR A 138 8.14 2.11 0.42
C TYR A 138 7.48 2.57 1.72
N ALA A 139 7.80 1.89 2.83
CA ALA A 139 7.24 2.22 4.14
C ALA A 139 7.58 3.65 4.59
N GLU A 140 8.82 4.10 4.34
CA GLU A 140 9.23 5.47 4.64
C GLU A 140 8.47 6.50 3.80
N ALA A 141 8.26 6.24 2.52
CA ALA A 141 7.51 7.14 1.65
C ALA A 141 6.06 7.29 2.12
N VAL A 142 5.36 6.18 2.41
CA VAL A 142 3.99 6.22 2.92
C VAL A 142 3.91 6.94 4.27
N ALA A 143 4.89 6.75 5.16
CA ALA A 143 4.96 7.44 6.45
C ALA A 143 5.13 8.96 6.29
N LYS A 144 5.93 9.41 5.33
CA LYS A 144 6.07 10.84 5.02
C LYS A 144 4.75 11.47 4.60
N TYR A 145 3.99 10.80 3.74
CA TYR A 145 2.64 11.27 3.34
C TYR A 145 1.68 11.31 4.52
N ALA A 146 1.70 10.27 5.38
CA ALA A 146 0.87 10.26 6.57
C ALA A 146 1.17 11.45 7.50
N VAL A 147 2.45 11.74 7.73
CA VAL A 147 2.84 12.87 8.59
C VAL A 147 2.50 14.21 7.96
N GLN A 148 2.70 14.38 6.65
CA GLN A 148 2.28 15.59 5.93
C GLN A 148 0.77 15.84 6.02
N ALA A 149 -0.05 14.80 6.07
CA ALA A 149 -1.50 14.91 6.22
C ALA A 149 -1.92 15.36 7.63
N LEU A 150 -1.01 15.39 8.60
CA LEU A 150 -1.27 15.84 9.98
C LEU A 150 -0.92 17.31 10.21
N GLU A 151 -0.30 17.97 9.26
CA GLU A 151 0.03 19.41 9.25
C GLU A 151 -1.17 20.26 8.81
#